data_b41eb6ae7634175c58f4a25aa6cb309e
#
_entry.id   b41eb6ae7634175c58f4a25aa6cb309e
#
_cell.length_a   1.000
_cell.length_b   1.000
_cell.length_c   1.000
_cell.angle_alpha   90.00
_cell.angle_beta   90.00
_cell.angle_gamma   90.00
#
_symmetry.space_group_name_H-M   'P 1'
#
loop_
_entity.id
_entity.type
_entity.pdbx_description
1 polymer ?
#
loop_
_entity_poly.entity_id
_entity_poly.type
_entity_poly.pdbx_seq_one_letter_code
_entity_poly.pdbx_strand_id
1 'polypeptide(L)'
;MKKRVLLALLAVAGMLQTVGAAERLTSPKGDIVVLVDVQDGKPTYEVSLGGVQFLKPSPLGLLTNIGDFTQGLTLAGSESKIQHDEYSLKTTKQSHISYDATEAVCRFEKDGKQVMDIQFHITDRDVAYRYKIYPKRGRGGETLVAVVNGEASGYVLPEGTTTFLCPQSGPMGGFARTSPSYETSYTLDDQMGKNGWGNGFTFPCLFKTPAGWLLLSEAGTDGGYVGCRLLNTGAANYQIGFPQPGEMNGMGSTSAAVSLPCETPWRTITVGTTLAPIVETTVTNDVVRPKYQASKEYVYGKGSWSWIIGMDPSCNFDEQKRYIDFSAAMGWRSVLVDALWDVQIGYEKMEELARYGRERGVGLFLWYNSNGSWNDAPQSPKGKMDKSAARRKEMAWMQKNGILGIKVDFFGGDKQPMMQLYEDILTDANDFGLQVIFHGCTLPRGWERMYPNYVASEAVLASENLHFGQGACDAEAQNACIHPFIRNTVGSMDFGGSTLNKHYNKDNQHGTTRKTSDVFALATAVLFQSSVQHFAMAPNNLEDAPAWAVDFMKQVPTNWDETRFIDGYPGKYCIMARRAGNKWYVAGITSDGTPLEKKIGKKLNQFFPKGAKQLGHVDTDAIVIVGER
;
A
#
# COMPACT_ATOMS: atom_id res chain seq x y z
N MET A 1 79.95 -46.21 9.37
CA MET A 1 78.61 -46.38 8.86
C MET A 1 77.72 -45.44 9.66
N LYS A 2 77.35 -44.25 9.13
CA LYS A 2 76.45 -43.29 9.76
C LYS A 2 75.19 -43.16 8.88
N LYS A 3 74.04 -43.62 9.38
CA LYS A 3 72.73 -43.47 8.72
C LYS A 3 72.26 -42.03 8.92
N ARG A 4 72.02 -41.33 7.84
CA ARG A 4 71.31 -40.05 7.82
C ARG A 4 69.81 -40.33 7.72
N VAL A 5 69.04 -39.89 8.70
CA VAL A 5 67.56 -39.86 8.66
C VAL A 5 67.16 -38.51 8.07
N LEU A 6 66.43 -38.53 6.96
CA LEU A 6 65.87 -37.35 6.30
C LEU A 6 64.47 -37.14 6.88
N LEU A 7 64.25 -36.03 7.63
CA LEU A 7 62.97 -35.60 8.09
C LEU A 7 62.32 -34.78 6.96
N ALA A 8 61.21 -35.24 6.39
CA ALA A 8 60.36 -34.47 5.49
C ALA A 8 59.34 -33.67 6.32
N LEU A 9 59.49 -32.38 6.35
CA LEU A 9 58.41 -31.45 6.85
C LEU A 9 57.35 -31.28 5.78
N LEU A 10 56.19 -31.84 6.01
CA LEU A 10 54.97 -31.47 5.27
C LEU A 10 54.48 -30.13 5.80
N ALA A 11 54.65 -29.07 5.02
CA ALA A 11 53.99 -27.79 5.24
C ALA A 11 52.52 -27.92 4.79
N VAL A 12 51.61 -28.07 5.73
CA VAL A 12 50.17 -27.88 5.49
C VAL A 12 49.96 -26.40 5.41
N ALA A 13 49.86 -25.86 4.20
CA ALA A 13 49.37 -24.52 3.95
C ALA A 13 47.86 -24.53 4.23
N GLY A 14 47.47 -24.21 5.45
CA GLY A 14 46.08 -23.84 5.77
C GLY A 14 45.75 -22.56 5.03
N MET A 15 44.87 -22.65 4.04
CA MET A 15 44.20 -21.47 3.53
C MET A 15 43.37 -20.88 4.67
N LEU A 16 43.89 -19.86 5.33
CA LEU A 16 43.10 -18.94 6.11
C LEU A 16 42.20 -18.23 5.12
N GLN A 17 40.95 -18.68 4.98
CA GLN A 17 39.90 -17.86 4.44
C GLN A 17 39.78 -16.67 5.41
N THR A 18 40.15 -15.49 4.97
CA THR A 18 39.80 -14.24 5.67
C THR A 18 38.28 -14.15 5.60
N VAL A 19 37.61 -14.55 6.67
CA VAL A 19 36.21 -14.24 6.89
C VAL A 19 36.17 -12.71 6.90
N GLY A 20 35.54 -12.11 5.91
CA GLY A 20 35.29 -10.66 5.89
C GLY A 20 34.56 -10.31 7.18
N ALA A 21 34.98 -9.21 7.83
CA ALA A 21 34.29 -8.76 9.03
C ALA A 21 32.85 -8.33 8.67
N ALA A 22 31.89 -8.67 9.52
CA ALA A 22 30.51 -8.21 9.36
C ALA A 22 30.46 -6.68 9.33
N GLU A 23 29.68 -6.11 8.41
CA GLU A 23 29.50 -4.67 8.26
C GLU A 23 28.36 -4.18 9.14
N ARG A 24 28.62 -3.15 9.94
CA ARG A 24 27.68 -2.56 10.86
C ARG A 24 27.18 -1.22 10.32
N LEU A 25 25.92 -1.17 9.90
CA LEU A 25 25.23 0.04 9.43
C LEU A 25 24.32 0.58 10.53
N THR A 26 24.24 1.88 10.71
CA THR A 26 23.42 2.50 11.75
C THR A 26 22.52 3.59 11.18
N SER A 27 21.35 3.78 11.78
CA SER A 27 20.53 4.95 11.53
C SER A 27 21.26 6.25 11.94
N PRO A 28 20.79 7.43 11.50
CA PRO A 28 21.42 8.70 11.85
C PRO A 28 21.61 8.93 13.36
N LYS A 29 20.64 8.52 14.20
CA LYS A 29 20.76 8.58 15.67
C LYS A 29 21.47 7.38 16.28
N GLY A 30 21.70 6.32 15.50
CA GLY A 30 22.38 5.12 15.96
C GLY A 30 21.50 4.10 16.67
N ASP A 31 20.19 4.33 16.78
CA ASP A 31 19.26 3.46 17.50
C ASP A 31 18.93 2.19 16.72
N ILE A 32 18.79 2.30 15.38
CA ILE A 32 18.66 1.13 14.50
C ILE A 32 20.04 0.70 14.03
N VAL A 33 20.28 -0.59 14.13
CA VAL A 33 21.51 -1.24 13.64
C VAL A 33 21.12 -2.35 12.67
N VAL A 34 21.72 -2.30 11.49
CA VAL A 34 21.69 -3.38 10.52
C VAL A 34 23.09 -4.00 10.47
N LEU A 35 23.20 -5.27 10.78
CA LEU A 35 24.44 -6.02 10.65
C LEU A 35 24.38 -6.86 9.38
N VAL A 36 25.29 -6.65 8.44
CA VAL A 36 25.37 -7.40 7.18
C VAL A 36 26.59 -8.32 7.24
N ASP A 37 26.39 -9.60 6.98
CA ASP A 37 27.43 -10.62 7.10
C ASP A 37 27.34 -11.63 5.95
N VAL A 38 28.38 -12.43 5.80
CA VAL A 38 28.40 -13.58 4.90
C VAL A 38 28.78 -14.84 5.71
N GLN A 39 27.80 -15.73 5.86
CA GLN A 39 27.95 -16.99 6.56
C GLN A 39 28.01 -18.16 5.55
N ASP A 40 29.14 -18.86 5.48
CA ASP A 40 29.35 -19.94 4.53
C ASP A 40 29.06 -19.56 3.06
N GLY A 41 29.47 -18.34 2.68
CA GLY A 41 29.25 -17.79 1.34
C GLY A 41 27.82 -17.31 1.07
N LYS A 42 26.94 -17.28 2.08
CA LYS A 42 25.55 -16.80 1.98
C LYS A 42 25.43 -15.45 2.66
N PRO A 43 25.00 -14.41 1.94
CA PRO A 43 24.77 -13.10 2.54
C PRO A 43 23.57 -13.14 3.48
N THR A 44 23.72 -12.49 4.63
CA THR A 44 22.69 -12.37 5.67
C THR A 44 22.65 -10.95 6.21
N TYR A 45 21.54 -10.58 6.82
CA TYR A 45 21.41 -9.35 7.59
C TYR A 45 20.57 -9.58 8.85
N GLU A 46 20.75 -8.74 9.84
CA GLU A 46 19.88 -8.68 11.00
C GLU A 46 19.56 -7.23 11.35
N VAL A 47 18.43 -7.01 12.06
CA VAL A 47 17.97 -5.67 12.44
C VAL A 47 17.71 -5.64 13.94
N SER A 48 18.29 -4.63 14.60
CA SER A 48 18.02 -4.32 16.00
C SER A 48 17.66 -2.86 16.20
N LEU A 49 16.86 -2.58 17.24
CA LEU A 49 16.49 -1.25 17.69
C LEU A 49 16.80 -1.11 19.17
N GLY A 50 17.60 -0.10 19.54
CA GLY A 50 18.02 0.11 20.93
C GLY A 50 18.76 -1.09 21.55
N GLY A 51 19.49 -1.85 20.74
CA GLY A 51 20.20 -3.06 21.14
C GLY A 51 19.33 -4.33 21.27
N VAL A 52 18.01 -4.24 20.99
CA VAL A 52 17.09 -5.39 20.99
C VAL A 52 16.85 -5.88 19.57
N GLN A 53 16.96 -7.18 19.33
CA GLN A 53 16.85 -7.79 18.01
C GLN A 53 15.39 -7.90 17.57
N PHE A 54 15.05 -7.32 16.41
CA PHE A 54 13.75 -7.42 15.74
C PHE A 54 13.73 -8.46 14.63
N LEU A 55 14.85 -8.59 13.90
CA LEU A 55 15.09 -9.67 12.93
C LEU A 55 16.40 -10.38 13.27
N LYS A 56 16.34 -11.70 13.33
CA LYS A 56 17.52 -12.58 13.45
C LYS A 56 18.26 -12.64 12.10
N PRO A 57 19.47 -13.20 12.04
CA PRO A 57 20.16 -13.38 10.76
C PRO A 57 19.24 -13.96 9.69
N SER A 58 18.96 -13.18 8.69
CA SER A 58 17.98 -13.41 7.64
C SER A 58 18.69 -13.43 6.28
N PRO A 59 18.35 -14.35 5.38
CA PRO A 59 19.06 -14.48 4.11
C PRO A 59 18.80 -13.31 3.17
N LEU A 60 19.80 -13.04 2.31
CA LEU A 60 19.75 -12.10 1.21
C LEU A 60 20.23 -12.78 -0.08
N GLY A 61 19.91 -12.17 -1.22
CA GLY A 61 20.43 -12.58 -2.52
C GLY A 61 19.37 -12.77 -3.60
N LEU A 62 19.84 -12.90 -4.84
CA LEU A 62 19.01 -13.07 -6.02
C LEU A 62 19.36 -14.36 -6.76
N LEU A 63 18.33 -15.03 -7.26
CA LEU A 63 18.45 -16.12 -8.20
C LEU A 63 18.14 -15.61 -9.61
N THR A 64 19.14 -15.66 -10.51
CA THR A 64 19.01 -15.13 -11.88
C THR A 64 19.50 -16.14 -12.92
N ASN A 65 19.13 -15.92 -14.19
CA ASN A 65 19.66 -16.74 -15.30
C ASN A 65 21.13 -16.45 -15.64
N ILE A 66 21.71 -15.34 -15.12
CA ILE A 66 23.13 -15.00 -15.32
C ILE A 66 24.02 -15.43 -14.16
N GLY A 67 23.44 -15.87 -13.05
CA GLY A 67 24.14 -16.38 -11.86
C GLY A 67 23.22 -16.58 -10.68
N ASP A 68 23.65 -17.46 -9.78
CA ASP A 68 23.10 -17.61 -8.45
C ASP A 68 23.88 -16.69 -7.50
N PHE A 69 23.23 -15.63 -7.05
CA PHE A 69 23.77 -14.63 -6.12
C PHE A 69 23.18 -14.79 -4.72
N THR A 70 22.81 -16.01 -4.35
CA THR A 70 22.37 -16.39 -2.99
C THR A 70 23.46 -17.12 -2.22
N GLN A 71 24.52 -17.54 -2.88
CA GLN A 71 25.60 -18.34 -2.30
C GLN A 71 26.94 -18.22 -3.06
N GLY A 72 28.02 -18.60 -2.37
CA GLY A 72 29.39 -18.49 -2.90
C GLY A 72 29.85 -17.05 -3.04
N LEU A 73 29.33 -16.17 -2.19
CA LEU A 73 29.64 -14.75 -2.18
C LEU A 73 30.62 -14.40 -1.06
N THR A 74 31.35 -13.31 -1.27
CA THR A 74 32.16 -12.64 -0.25
C THR A 74 31.74 -11.19 -0.15
N LEU A 75 31.72 -10.62 1.06
CA LEU A 75 31.50 -9.20 1.30
C LEU A 75 32.83 -8.47 1.10
N ALA A 76 32.92 -7.68 0.02
CA ALA A 76 34.14 -6.94 -0.35
C ALA A 76 34.31 -5.62 0.43
N GLY A 77 33.24 -5.17 1.09
CA GLY A 77 33.23 -3.97 1.92
C GLY A 77 31.95 -3.17 1.77
N SER A 78 31.84 -2.13 2.58
CA SER A 78 30.71 -1.21 2.55
C SER A 78 31.14 0.25 2.50
N GLU A 79 30.25 1.10 2.04
CA GLU A 79 30.34 2.54 2.18
C GLU A 79 28.99 3.09 2.65
N SER A 80 29.01 4.09 3.50
CA SER A 80 27.79 4.73 3.99
C SER A 80 27.97 6.23 4.20
N LYS A 81 26.85 6.96 4.07
CA LYS A 81 26.77 8.40 4.37
C LYS A 81 25.40 8.74 4.91
N ILE A 82 25.32 9.73 5.78
CA ILE A 82 24.05 10.33 6.17
C ILE A 82 23.67 11.34 5.10
N GLN A 83 22.43 11.27 4.65
CA GLN A 83 21.85 12.17 3.66
C GLN A 83 20.51 12.70 4.16
N HIS A 84 20.33 14.02 4.03
CA HIS A 84 19.05 14.67 4.27
C HIS A 84 18.20 14.60 3.00
N ASP A 85 16.90 14.25 3.13
CA ASP A 85 15.90 14.36 2.06
C ASP A 85 14.67 15.13 2.57
N GLU A 86 14.10 15.92 1.66
CA GLU A 86 12.93 16.73 1.94
C GLU A 86 12.06 16.81 0.71
N TYR A 87 10.76 16.59 0.88
CA TYR A 87 9.81 16.71 -0.22
C TYR A 87 8.39 17.02 0.29
N SER A 88 7.56 17.56 -0.59
CA SER A 88 6.15 17.83 -0.33
C SER A 88 5.28 16.95 -1.22
N LEU A 89 4.27 16.34 -0.62
CA LEU A 89 3.34 15.43 -1.30
C LEU A 89 1.95 15.52 -0.65
N LYS A 90 1.02 16.18 -1.33
CA LYS A 90 -0.35 16.43 -0.81
C LYS A 90 -1.22 15.17 -0.76
N THR A 91 -0.80 14.08 -1.41
CA THR A 91 -1.60 12.86 -1.60
C THR A 91 -1.38 11.80 -0.53
N THR A 92 -0.57 12.08 0.50
CA THR A 92 -0.26 11.16 1.59
C THR A 92 -0.76 11.69 2.94
N LYS A 93 -0.51 10.90 3.99
CA LYS A 93 -0.87 11.21 5.39
C LYS A 93 -0.12 12.41 5.99
N GLN A 94 0.87 12.95 5.29
CA GLN A 94 1.69 14.07 5.72
C GLN A 94 2.14 14.88 4.49
N SER A 95 1.83 16.18 4.45
CA SER A 95 2.05 17.00 3.24
C SER A 95 3.49 17.45 3.05
N HIS A 96 4.28 17.48 4.11
CA HIS A 96 5.68 17.85 4.10
C HIS A 96 6.49 16.82 4.88
N ILE A 97 7.46 16.19 4.23
CA ILE A 97 8.29 15.14 4.78
C ILE A 97 9.74 15.62 4.73
N SER A 98 10.43 15.57 5.89
CA SER A 98 11.82 15.95 6.06
C SER A 98 12.46 14.98 7.03
N TYR A 99 13.56 14.32 6.62
CA TYR A 99 14.24 13.30 7.41
C TYR A 99 15.69 13.15 7.01
N ASP A 100 16.48 12.58 7.92
CA ASP A 100 17.83 12.10 7.65
C ASP A 100 17.81 10.58 7.50
N ALA A 101 18.59 10.06 6.56
CA ALA A 101 18.78 8.64 6.36
C ALA A 101 20.26 8.30 6.17
N THR A 102 20.67 7.15 6.63
CA THR A 102 21.93 6.53 6.25
C THR A 102 21.72 5.77 4.94
N GLU A 103 22.37 6.26 3.88
CA GLU A 103 22.48 5.58 2.60
C GLU A 103 23.74 4.74 2.61
N ALA A 104 23.60 3.42 2.45
CA ALA A 104 24.74 2.50 2.48
C ALA A 104 24.72 1.55 1.29
N VAL A 105 25.90 1.12 0.87
CA VAL A 105 26.12 0.14 -0.21
C VAL A 105 27.08 -0.91 0.29
N CYS A 106 26.63 -2.17 0.34
CA CYS A 106 27.44 -3.34 0.61
C CYS A 106 27.75 -4.05 -0.72
N ARG A 107 29.05 -4.22 -1.04
CA ARG A 107 29.51 -4.84 -2.30
C ARG A 107 29.77 -6.32 -2.12
N PHE A 108 29.21 -7.12 -3.01
CA PHE A 108 29.38 -8.57 -3.02
C PHE A 108 30.11 -9.05 -4.26
N GLU A 109 31.09 -9.91 -4.03
CA GLU A 109 31.90 -10.53 -5.08
C GLU A 109 31.66 -12.03 -5.13
N LYS A 110 31.83 -12.59 -6.33
CA LYS A 110 31.90 -14.04 -6.60
C LYS A 110 33.11 -14.31 -7.49
N ASP A 111 33.95 -15.19 -7.06
CA ASP A 111 35.22 -15.49 -7.77
C ASP A 111 36.07 -14.22 -8.01
N GLY A 112 36.15 -13.33 -7.03
CA GLY A 112 36.90 -12.08 -7.10
C GLY A 112 36.34 -11.02 -8.07
N LYS A 113 35.06 -11.12 -8.46
CA LYS A 113 34.38 -10.16 -9.32
C LYS A 113 33.14 -9.65 -8.66
N GLN A 114 32.93 -8.34 -8.68
CA GLN A 114 31.69 -7.72 -8.24
C GLN A 114 30.51 -8.23 -9.09
N VAL A 115 29.50 -8.78 -8.43
CA VAL A 115 28.31 -9.34 -9.08
C VAL A 115 27.04 -8.67 -8.63
N MET A 116 27.02 -8.16 -7.38
CA MET A 116 25.82 -7.57 -6.78
C MET A 116 26.21 -6.56 -5.71
N ASP A 117 25.46 -5.49 -5.61
CA ASP A 117 25.44 -4.63 -4.42
C ASP A 117 24.11 -4.80 -3.71
N ILE A 118 24.12 -4.61 -2.40
CA ILE A 118 22.91 -4.39 -1.61
C ILE A 118 22.93 -2.95 -1.12
N GLN A 119 21.96 -2.18 -1.55
CA GLN A 119 21.77 -0.79 -1.16
C GLN A 119 20.81 -0.73 0.02
N PHE A 120 21.18 -0.01 1.08
CA PHE A 120 20.35 0.21 2.27
C PHE A 120 20.01 1.68 2.40
N HIS A 121 18.75 1.94 2.80
CA HIS A 121 18.24 3.22 3.24
C HIS A 121 17.73 3.03 4.66
N ILE A 122 18.36 3.69 5.65
CA ILE A 122 18.09 3.48 7.07
C ILE A 122 17.76 4.81 7.73
N THR A 123 16.52 4.97 8.18
CA THR A 123 16.08 6.08 9.02
C THR A 123 16.02 5.65 10.50
N ASP A 124 15.60 6.54 11.40
CA ASP A 124 15.47 6.19 12.83
C ASP A 124 14.24 5.31 13.15
N ARG A 125 13.50 4.85 12.14
CA ARG A 125 12.34 3.95 12.28
C ARG A 125 12.22 2.91 11.19
N ASP A 126 12.90 3.11 10.06
CA ASP A 126 12.73 2.28 8.87
C ASP A 126 14.08 1.78 8.35
N VAL A 127 14.07 0.56 7.84
CA VAL A 127 15.15 -0.03 7.04
C VAL A 127 14.55 -0.41 5.70
N ALA A 128 15.11 0.08 4.61
CA ALA A 128 14.80 -0.42 3.29
C ALA A 128 16.07 -0.93 2.61
N TYR A 129 15.93 -1.99 1.83
CA TYR A 129 17.04 -2.48 1.02
C TYR A 129 16.58 -2.92 -0.36
N ARG A 130 17.51 -2.87 -1.33
CA ARG A 130 17.33 -3.39 -2.68
C ARG A 130 18.64 -3.90 -3.23
N TYR A 131 18.53 -4.68 -4.29
CA TYR A 131 19.69 -5.23 -4.99
C TYR A 131 20.01 -4.40 -6.23
N LYS A 132 21.30 -4.26 -6.51
CA LYS A 132 21.81 -3.78 -7.79
C LYS A 132 22.66 -4.88 -8.40
N ILE A 133 22.31 -5.31 -9.61
CA ILE A 133 23.04 -6.33 -10.37
C ILE A 133 23.65 -5.73 -11.63
N TYR A 134 24.77 -6.29 -12.02
CA TYR A 134 25.65 -5.74 -13.04
C TYR A 134 25.72 -6.60 -14.29
N PRO A 135 26.06 -6.00 -15.46
CA PRO A 135 26.37 -6.75 -16.67
C PRO A 135 27.45 -7.80 -16.41
N LYS A 136 27.26 -9.00 -16.94
CA LYS A 136 28.23 -10.09 -16.83
C LYS A 136 29.07 -10.18 -18.08
N ARG A 137 30.38 -10.01 -17.97
CA ARG A 137 31.30 -10.13 -19.10
C ARG A 137 31.57 -11.60 -19.42
N GLY A 138 31.27 -12.01 -20.65
CA GLY A 138 31.51 -13.37 -21.16
C GLY A 138 32.32 -13.35 -22.45
N ARG A 139 32.54 -14.54 -23.07
CA ARG A 139 33.31 -14.67 -24.32
C ARG A 139 32.70 -13.89 -25.51
N GLY A 140 31.37 -13.64 -25.50
CA GLY A 140 30.63 -12.93 -26.55
C GLY A 140 30.40 -11.44 -26.27
N GLY A 141 30.99 -10.87 -25.21
CA GLY A 141 30.76 -9.51 -24.78
C GLY A 141 30.03 -9.41 -23.44
N GLU A 142 29.38 -8.28 -23.15
CA GLU A 142 28.61 -8.09 -21.93
C GLU A 142 27.16 -8.54 -22.11
N THR A 143 26.63 -9.26 -21.11
CA THR A 143 25.20 -9.56 -21.03
C THR A 143 24.48 -8.35 -20.43
N LEU A 144 23.65 -7.69 -21.22
CA LEU A 144 22.94 -6.45 -20.87
C LEU A 144 21.50 -6.69 -20.42
N VAL A 145 21.07 -7.94 -20.32
CA VAL A 145 19.74 -8.35 -19.87
C VAL A 145 19.84 -9.54 -18.92
N ALA A 146 18.89 -9.62 -17.99
CA ALA A 146 18.77 -10.77 -17.10
C ALA A 146 17.30 -11.10 -16.83
N VAL A 147 17.09 -12.32 -16.32
CA VAL A 147 15.81 -12.74 -15.75
C VAL A 147 16.07 -13.05 -14.28
N VAL A 148 15.39 -12.34 -13.40
CA VAL A 148 15.37 -12.61 -11.96
C VAL A 148 14.27 -13.63 -11.70
N ASN A 149 14.67 -14.83 -11.28
CA ASN A 149 13.76 -15.96 -11.07
C ASN A 149 13.22 -16.03 -9.63
N GLY A 150 13.86 -15.32 -8.70
CA GLY A 150 13.46 -15.27 -7.29
C GLY A 150 14.48 -14.55 -6.43
N GLU A 151 14.10 -14.36 -5.19
CA GLU A 151 14.91 -13.73 -4.15
C GLU A 151 15.06 -14.69 -2.96
N ALA A 152 16.26 -14.73 -2.37
CA ALA A 152 16.46 -15.34 -1.06
C ALA A 152 16.06 -14.39 0.08
N SER A 153 15.69 -13.15 -0.24
CA SER A 153 15.27 -12.12 0.73
C SER A 153 14.31 -12.68 1.77
N GLY A 154 14.80 -12.86 2.98
CA GLY A 154 14.08 -13.52 4.07
C GLY A 154 13.96 -12.65 5.31
N TYR A 155 13.10 -13.12 6.22
CA TYR A 155 12.80 -12.47 7.49
C TYR A 155 12.67 -13.56 8.56
N VAL A 156 13.70 -13.72 9.40
CA VAL A 156 13.74 -14.68 10.50
C VAL A 156 13.30 -13.96 11.77
N LEU A 157 12.12 -14.29 12.25
CA LEU A 157 11.51 -13.61 13.39
C LEU A 157 11.91 -14.25 14.72
N PRO A 158 11.94 -13.46 15.82
CA PRO A 158 12.12 -13.99 17.17
C PRO A 158 10.98 -14.94 17.58
N GLU A 159 11.29 -15.90 18.43
CA GLU A 159 10.27 -16.77 19.05
C GLU A 159 9.26 -15.94 19.86
N GLY A 160 8.01 -16.37 19.92
CA GLY A 160 6.94 -15.65 20.58
C GLY A 160 6.33 -14.50 19.76
N THR A 161 6.73 -14.33 18.50
CA THR A 161 6.10 -13.38 17.58
C THR A 161 4.69 -13.84 17.20
N THR A 162 3.73 -12.90 17.18
CA THR A 162 2.39 -13.10 16.62
C THR A 162 2.22 -12.27 15.35
N THR A 163 1.22 -12.63 14.53
CA THR A 163 1.07 -12.13 13.17
C THR A 163 -0.30 -11.50 12.93
N PHE A 164 -0.30 -10.49 12.06
CA PHE A 164 -1.49 -9.81 11.54
C PHE A 164 -1.35 -9.79 10.01
N LEU A 165 -1.81 -10.84 9.36
CA LEU A 165 -1.50 -11.11 7.95
C LEU A 165 -2.78 -11.32 7.14
N CYS A 166 -2.77 -10.85 5.88
CA CYS A 166 -3.83 -11.07 4.91
C CYS A 166 -3.45 -12.26 4.01
N PRO A 167 -4.16 -13.40 4.07
CA PRO A 167 -3.87 -14.53 3.20
C PRO A 167 -4.03 -14.17 1.71
N GLN A 168 -3.07 -14.59 0.90
CA GLN A 168 -3.14 -14.42 -0.55
C GLN A 168 -4.18 -15.39 -1.13
N SER A 169 -5.16 -14.88 -1.87
CA SER A 169 -6.10 -15.71 -2.61
C SER A 169 -5.43 -16.46 -3.77
N GLY A 170 -6.00 -17.59 -4.16
CA GLY A 170 -5.55 -18.31 -5.35
C GLY A 170 -5.74 -17.49 -6.62
N PRO A 171 -4.86 -17.66 -7.62
CA PRO A 171 -4.99 -16.95 -8.89
C PRO A 171 -6.26 -17.37 -9.62
N MET A 172 -6.90 -16.46 -10.31
CA MET A 172 -8.13 -16.70 -11.08
C MET A 172 -9.29 -17.26 -10.24
N GLY A 173 -9.27 -17.00 -8.93
CA GLY A 173 -10.35 -17.33 -8.00
C GLY A 173 -11.36 -16.18 -7.85
N GLY A 174 -12.31 -16.36 -6.91
CA GLY A 174 -13.29 -15.35 -6.55
C GLY A 174 -14.33 -15.06 -7.63
N PHE A 175 -15.00 -13.91 -7.47
CA PHE A 175 -15.97 -13.43 -8.43
C PHE A 175 -15.33 -13.28 -9.83
N ALA A 176 -15.95 -13.91 -10.83
CA ALA A 176 -15.57 -13.75 -12.23
C ALA A 176 -14.05 -13.81 -12.50
N ARG A 177 -13.31 -14.62 -11.73
CA ARG A 177 -11.87 -14.85 -11.88
C ARG A 177 -11.02 -13.58 -11.64
N THR A 178 -11.47 -12.69 -10.76
CA THR A 178 -10.81 -11.40 -10.50
C THR A 178 -9.73 -11.42 -9.41
N SER A 179 -9.49 -12.58 -8.76
CA SER A 179 -8.42 -12.71 -7.76
C SER A 179 -7.04 -12.98 -8.40
N PRO A 180 -5.95 -12.58 -7.74
CA PRO A 180 -5.87 -11.93 -6.43
C PRO A 180 -6.11 -10.41 -6.53
N SER A 181 -6.89 -9.88 -5.58
CA SER A 181 -7.24 -8.46 -5.49
C SER A 181 -6.94 -7.85 -4.11
N TYR A 182 -6.32 -8.60 -3.20
CA TYR A 182 -5.98 -8.24 -1.82
C TYR A 182 -7.20 -7.99 -0.91
N GLU A 183 -8.40 -8.29 -1.38
CA GLU A 183 -9.68 -8.06 -0.69
C GLU A 183 -10.05 -9.25 0.21
N THR A 184 -9.25 -9.46 1.24
CA THR A 184 -9.41 -10.57 2.18
C THR A 184 -9.24 -10.09 3.61
N SER A 185 -9.91 -10.75 4.56
CA SER A 185 -9.79 -10.46 5.99
C SER A 185 -8.41 -10.85 6.52
N TYR A 186 -7.86 -10.00 7.39
CA TYR A 186 -6.63 -10.27 8.10
C TYR A 186 -6.84 -11.30 9.23
N THR A 187 -5.84 -12.14 9.48
CA THR A 187 -5.72 -12.88 10.74
C THR A 187 -5.23 -11.94 11.85
N LEU A 188 -5.61 -12.20 13.09
CA LEU A 188 -5.28 -11.33 14.22
C LEU A 188 -4.59 -12.11 15.34
N ASP A 189 -3.45 -11.61 15.82
CA ASP A 189 -2.66 -12.25 16.87
C ASP A 189 -2.42 -13.75 16.62
N ASP A 190 -2.26 -14.14 15.36
CA ASP A 190 -2.13 -15.54 15.00
C ASP A 190 -0.68 -16.03 15.19
N GLN A 191 -0.51 -17.33 15.37
CA GLN A 191 0.80 -17.94 15.51
C GLN A 191 1.54 -17.95 14.17
N MET A 192 2.87 -17.81 14.24
CA MET A 192 3.75 -18.04 13.09
C MET A 192 3.67 -19.49 12.57
N GLY A 193 4.20 -19.74 11.39
CA GLY A 193 4.31 -21.08 10.80
C GLY A 193 3.18 -21.47 9.87
N LYS A 194 2.16 -20.60 9.69
CA LYS A 194 1.13 -20.75 8.68
C LYS A 194 1.55 -20.07 7.38
N ASN A 195 1.07 -20.56 6.25
CA ASN A 195 1.32 -19.99 4.92
C ASN A 195 0.01 -19.57 4.24
N GLY A 196 -0.84 -18.88 4.99
CA GLY A 196 -2.17 -18.47 4.53
C GLY A 196 -2.99 -19.68 4.06
N TRP A 197 -3.57 -19.56 2.87
CA TRP A 197 -4.30 -20.66 2.19
C TRP A 197 -3.38 -21.48 1.27
N GLY A 198 -2.08 -21.57 1.60
CA GLY A 198 -1.07 -22.23 0.78
C GLY A 198 -0.36 -21.31 -0.22
N ASN A 199 -0.83 -20.07 -0.38
CA ASN A 199 -0.30 -19.11 -1.35
C ASN A 199 0.54 -17.99 -0.71
N GLY A 200 0.73 -18.02 0.63
CA GLY A 200 1.39 -16.95 1.37
C GLY A 200 0.45 -15.80 1.72
N PHE A 201 1.02 -14.61 1.88
CA PHE A 201 0.33 -13.43 2.38
C PHE A 201 0.60 -12.22 1.47
N THR A 202 -0.40 -11.37 1.32
CA THR A 202 -0.26 -10.09 0.63
C THR A 202 0.48 -9.09 1.50
N PHE A 203 1.30 -8.24 0.92
CA PHE A 203 1.83 -7.07 1.61
C PHE A 203 0.73 -6.00 1.84
N PRO A 204 0.88 -5.13 2.87
CA PRO A 204 1.88 -5.19 3.94
C PRO A 204 1.59 -6.27 4.99
N CYS A 205 2.62 -6.69 5.71
CA CYS A 205 2.57 -7.74 6.72
C CYS A 205 3.03 -7.20 8.07
N LEU A 206 2.17 -7.26 9.09
CA LEU A 206 2.48 -6.77 10.43
C LEU A 206 2.75 -7.92 11.39
N PHE A 207 3.79 -7.75 12.21
CA PHE A 207 4.22 -8.69 13.23
C PHE A 207 4.35 -7.99 14.58
N LYS A 208 3.95 -8.68 15.63
CA LYS A 208 4.21 -8.28 17.00
C LYS A 208 5.26 -9.21 17.59
N THR A 209 6.48 -8.73 17.70
CA THR A 209 7.59 -9.46 18.32
C THR A 209 7.64 -9.21 19.81
N PRO A 210 8.40 -9.99 20.62
CA PRO A 210 8.65 -9.67 22.02
C PRO A 210 9.29 -8.29 22.23
N ALA A 211 10.03 -7.77 21.23
CA ALA A 211 10.69 -6.46 21.27
C ALA A 211 9.76 -5.28 20.91
N GLY A 212 8.68 -5.55 20.20
CA GLY A 212 7.77 -4.52 19.67
C GLY A 212 7.14 -4.92 18.35
N TRP A 213 6.92 -3.95 17.46
CA TRP A 213 6.20 -4.10 16.22
C TRP A 213 7.13 -4.01 15.01
N LEU A 214 6.83 -4.81 14.01
CA LEU A 214 7.57 -4.87 12.76
C LEU A 214 6.59 -4.96 11.59
N LEU A 215 6.69 -4.03 10.62
CA LEU A 215 5.89 -4.01 9.40
C LEU A 215 6.79 -4.28 8.21
N LEU A 216 6.41 -5.25 7.39
CA LEU A 216 7.08 -5.58 6.13
C LEU A 216 6.24 -5.13 4.96
N SER A 217 6.88 -4.53 3.95
CA SER A 217 6.26 -4.19 2.67
C SER A 217 7.31 -4.08 1.57
N GLU A 218 6.89 -3.57 0.42
CA GLU A 218 7.76 -3.24 -0.71
C GLU A 218 7.40 -1.89 -1.30
N ALA A 219 8.35 -1.26 -2.02
CA ALA A 219 8.16 0.02 -2.68
C ALA A 219 8.95 0.12 -3.98
N GLY A 220 8.46 0.95 -4.92
CA GLY A 220 9.16 1.21 -6.17
C GLY A 220 8.94 0.16 -7.27
N THR A 221 7.98 -0.76 -7.10
CA THR A 221 7.60 -1.69 -8.16
C THR A 221 6.84 -0.95 -9.25
N ASP A 222 7.29 -1.12 -10.48
CA ASP A 222 6.70 -0.59 -11.72
C ASP A 222 6.74 -1.65 -12.82
N GLY A 223 6.54 -1.27 -14.07
CA GLY A 223 6.62 -2.18 -15.23
C GLY A 223 7.97 -2.87 -15.42
N GLY A 224 9.01 -2.44 -14.73
CA GLY A 224 10.35 -3.03 -14.77
C GLY A 224 10.52 -4.28 -13.90
N TYR A 225 9.54 -4.61 -13.04
CA TYR A 225 9.65 -5.75 -12.12
C TYR A 225 8.28 -6.40 -11.84
N VAL A 226 8.27 -7.41 -10.95
CA VAL A 226 7.06 -8.08 -10.46
C VAL A 226 6.66 -7.52 -9.09
N GLY A 227 5.37 -7.51 -8.75
CA GLY A 227 4.91 -7.38 -7.38
C GLY A 227 5.15 -8.68 -6.61
N CYS A 228 5.48 -8.59 -5.33
CA CYS A 228 5.80 -9.74 -4.51
C CYS A 228 4.77 -9.96 -3.40
N ARG A 229 4.81 -11.14 -2.83
CA ARG A 229 4.07 -11.57 -1.64
C ARG A 229 5.01 -12.16 -0.60
N LEU A 230 4.53 -12.41 0.60
CA LEU A 230 5.31 -13.02 1.67
C LEU A 230 4.93 -14.50 1.82
N LEU A 231 5.92 -15.40 1.76
CA LEU A 231 5.75 -16.84 1.99
C LEU A 231 6.27 -17.20 3.37
N ASN A 232 5.58 -18.08 4.09
CA ASN A 232 6.19 -18.78 5.23
C ASN A 232 6.90 -20.01 4.71
N THR A 233 8.19 -20.12 4.97
CA THR A 233 9.07 -21.24 4.54
C THR A 233 9.40 -22.21 5.66
N GLY A 234 8.85 -21.99 6.85
CA GLY A 234 8.96 -22.86 8.01
C GLY A 234 9.04 -22.09 9.33
N ALA A 235 8.23 -22.47 10.32
CA ALA A 235 8.20 -21.89 11.66
C ALA A 235 8.26 -20.34 11.63
N ALA A 236 9.38 -19.74 12.05
CA ALA A 236 9.61 -18.31 12.12
C ALA A 236 10.20 -17.69 10.84
N ASN A 237 10.37 -18.47 9.77
CA ASN A 237 11.03 -18.03 8.54
C ASN A 237 10.01 -17.58 7.50
N TYR A 238 10.14 -16.34 7.10
CA TYR A 238 9.38 -15.77 5.99
C TYR A 238 10.31 -15.34 4.87
N GLN A 239 9.83 -15.36 3.64
CA GLN A 239 10.62 -15.07 2.44
C GLN A 239 9.77 -14.38 1.37
N ILE A 240 10.41 -13.56 0.55
CA ILE A 240 9.80 -12.98 -0.64
C ILE A 240 9.36 -14.10 -1.60
N GLY A 241 8.12 -14.05 -2.01
CA GLY A 241 7.54 -14.90 -3.04
C GLY A 241 7.15 -14.09 -4.27
N PHE A 242 7.52 -14.59 -5.44
CA PHE A 242 7.14 -14.03 -6.73
C PHE A 242 5.68 -14.39 -7.08
N PRO A 243 5.08 -13.76 -8.12
CA PRO A 243 3.71 -14.03 -8.52
C PRO A 243 3.42 -15.51 -8.76
N GLN A 244 2.15 -15.88 -8.62
CA GLN A 244 1.72 -17.26 -8.84
C GLN A 244 1.63 -17.58 -10.35
N PRO A 245 2.00 -18.79 -10.79
CA PRO A 245 1.95 -19.16 -12.22
C PRO A 245 0.57 -18.95 -12.86
N GLY A 246 -0.53 -19.17 -12.12
CA GLY A 246 -1.90 -19.03 -12.60
C GLY A 246 -2.40 -17.58 -12.75
N GLU A 247 -1.69 -16.57 -12.22
CA GLU A 247 -2.07 -15.17 -12.40
C GLU A 247 -2.12 -14.79 -13.90
N MET A 248 -2.92 -13.79 -14.26
CA MET A 248 -3.17 -13.38 -15.65
C MET A 248 -3.67 -14.54 -16.54
N ASN A 249 -4.49 -15.42 -16.00
CA ASN A 249 -4.94 -16.62 -16.72
C ASN A 249 -3.79 -17.49 -17.25
N GLY A 250 -2.68 -17.56 -16.49
CA GLY A 250 -1.47 -18.29 -16.84
C GLY A 250 -0.55 -17.60 -17.86
N MET A 251 -0.92 -16.43 -18.35
CA MET A 251 -0.07 -15.69 -19.28
C MET A 251 1.10 -14.98 -18.58
N GLY A 252 2.21 -14.85 -19.28
CA GLY A 252 3.42 -14.18 -18.80
C GLY A 252 4.21 -15.02 -17.78
N SER A 253 5.45 -14.61 -17.57
CA SER A 253 6.36 -15.23 -16.61
C SER A 253 6.07 -14.77 -15.18
N THR A 254 6.36 -15.63 -14.19
CA THR A 254 6.43 -15.23 -12.78
C THR A 254 7.74 -14.53 -12.43
N SER A 255 8.73 -14.61 -13.31
CA SER A 255 10.05 -13.98 -13.15
C SER A 255 10.05 -12.56 -13.74
N ALA A 256 10.98 -11.73 -13.28
CA ALA A 256 11.18 -10.39 -13.79
C ALA A 256 12.28 -10.34 -14.86
N ALA A 257 11.97 -9.85 -16.05
CA ALA A 257 12.96 -9.57 -17.09
C ALA A 257 13.46 -8.12 -16.92
N VAL A 258 14.77 -7.95 -16.86
CA VAL A 258 15.40 -6.67 -16.52
C VAL A 258 16.56 -6.32 -17.46
N SER A 259 16.75 -5.03 -17.72
CA SER A 259 17.96 -4.51 -18.37
C SER A 259 19.04 -4.25 -17.33
N LEU A 260 20.30 -4.53 -17.68
CA LEU A 260 21.45 -4.38 -16.78
C LEU A 260 22.25 -3.10 -17.08
N PRO A 261 22.78 -2.40 -16.06
CA PRO A 261 22.61 -2.69 -14.64
C PRO A 261 21.17 -2.46 -14.17
N CYS A 262 20.69 -3.26 -13.24
CA CYS A 262 19.33 -3.18 -12.71
C CYS A 262 19.33 -2.94 -11.21
N GLU A 263 18.42 -2.11 -10.73
CA GLU A 263 18.06 -1.98 -9.32
C GLU A 263 16.67 -2.59 -9.13
N THR A 264 16.53 -3.50 -8.15
CA THR A 264 15.23 -4.11 -7.83
C THR A 264 14.33 -3.14 -7.05
N PRO A 265 13.03 -3.40 -6.92
CA PRO A 265 12.20 -2.70 -5.94
C PRO A 265 12.77 -2.83 -4.52
N TRP A 266 12.42 -1.86 -3.68
CA TRP A 266 12.80 -1.83 -2.28
C TRP A 266 11.99 -2.82 -1.44
N ARG A 267 12.65 -3.50 -0.51
CA ARG A 267 12.04 -4.25 0.58
C ARG A 267 12.07 -3.35 1.81
N THR A 268 10.92 -3.07 2.41
CA THR A 268 10.80 -2.11 3.51
C THR A 268 10.47 -2.82 4.82
N ILE A 269 11.12 -2.38 5.89
CA ILE A 269 11.00 -2.90 7.25
C ILE A 269 10.85 -1.69 8.17
N THR A 270 9.67 -1.53 8.77
CA THR A 270 9.46 -0.51 9.80
C THR A 270 9.47 -1.17 11.17
N VAL A 271 10.21 -0.63 12.12
CA VAL A 271 10.31 -1.19 13.48
C VAL A 271 9.97 -0.15 14.54
N GLY A 272 9.38 -0.60 15.64
CA GLY A 272 9.06 0.27 16.77
C GLY A 272 8.72 -0.50 18.03
N THR A 273 9.08 0.04 19.18
CA THR A 273 8.63 -0.48 20.48
C THR A 273 7.14 -0.21 20.72
N THR A 274 6.56 0.71 19.96
CA THR A 274 5.14 1.06 19.92
C THR A 274 4.62 1.04 18.49
N LEU A 275 3.31 1.21 18.29
CA LEU A 275 2.69 1.28 16.97
C LEU A 275 2.85 2.65 16.27
N ALA A 276 3.31 3.70 16.97
CA ALA A 276 3.46 5.02 16.36
C ALA A 276 4.40 5.03 15.14
N PRO A 277 5.62 4.45 15.19
CA PRO A 277 6.47 4.33 14.00
C PRO A 277 5.79 3.59 12.84
N ILE A 278 5.00 2.56 13.14
CA ILE A 278 4.28 1.76 12.13
C ILE A 278 3.22 2.60 11.42
N VAL A 279 2.36 3.29 12.17
CA VAL A 279 1.25 4.10 11.62
C VAL A 279 1.76 5.34 10.88
N GLU A 280 2.84 5.94 11.38
CA GLU A 280 3.35 7.22 10.90
C GLU A 280 4.45 7.09 9.83
N THR A 281 4.90 5.87 9.49
CA THR A 281 5.96 5.68 8.49
C THR A 281 5.60 6.29 7.13
N THR A 282 6.60 6.80 6.45
CA THR A 282 6.53 7.32 5.07
C THR A 282 7.48 6.59 4.13
N VAL A 283 8.12 5.50 4.62
CA VAL A 283 9.22 4.81 3.94
C VAL A 283 8.90 4.42 2.49
N THR A 284 7.66 4.00 2.19
CA THR A 284 7.29 3.62 0.83
C THR A 284 7.40 4.77 -0.17
N ASN A 285 7.19 6.01 0.31
CA ASN A 285 7.38 7.22 -0.50
C ASN A 285 8.81 7.77 -0.38
N ASP A 286 9.48 7.60 0.76
CA ASP A 286 10.83 8.12 1.00
C ASP A 286 11.85 7.53 0.01
N VAL A 287 11.75 6.22 -0.25
CA VAL A 287 12.72 5.46 -1.07
C VAL A 287 12.48 5.53 -2.58
N VAL A 288 11.41 6.18 -3.03
CA VAL A 288 11.08 6.32 -4.45
C VAL A 288 11.23 7.74 -4.95
N ARG A 289 11.20 7.93 -6.26
CA ARG A 289 11.31 9.26 -6.91
C ARG A 289 10.21 9.43 -7.96
N PRO A 290 9.78 10.67 -8.26
CA PRO A 290 8.84 10.93 -9.33
C PRO A 290 9.32 10.38 -10.68
N LYS A 291 8.46 9.69 -11.39
CA LYS A 291 8.72 9.14 -12.72
C LYS A 291 8.54 10.19 -13.83
N TYR A 292 7.56 11.07 -13.66
CA TYR A 292 7.25 12.14 -14.60
C TYR A 292 6.56 13.32 -13.91
N GLN A 293 6.43 14.43 -14.63
CA GLN A 293 5.74 15.63 -14.14
C GLN A 293 4.24 15.53 -14.37
N ALA A 294 3.46 16.13 -13.47
CA ALA A 294 2.03 16.30 -13.67
C ALA A 294 1.76 17.18 -14.90
N SER A 295 0.84 16.73 -15.77
CA SER A 295 0.46 17.49 -16.98
C SER A 295 -0.39 18.72 -16.66
N LYS A 296 -0.99 18.74 -15.47
CA LYS A 296 -1.76 19.86 -14.91
C LYS A 296 -1.76 19.79 -13.39
N GLU A 297 -2.28 20.82 -12.74
CA GLU A 297 -2.61 20.75 -11.33
C GLU A 297 -3.85 19.88 -11.13
N TYR A 298 -3.70 18.77 -10.38
CA TYR A 298 -4.78 17.86 -10.07
C TYR A 298 -5.61 18.34 -8.88
N VAL A 299 -6.92 18.11 -8.94
CA VAL A 299 -7.88 18.50 -7.91
C VAL A 299 -8.18 17.31 -7.01
N TYR A 300 -8.06 17.51 -5.72
CA TYR A 300 -8.36 16.52 -4.69
C TYR A 300 -9.64 16.89 -3.94
N GLY A 301 -10.16 15.97 -3.14
CA GLY A 301 -11.31 16.23 -2.30
C GLY A 301 -12.32 15.08 -2.25
N LYS A 302 -13.48 15.39 -1.72
CA LYS A 302 -14.58 14.44 -1.51
C LYS A 302 -15.45 14.28 -2.73
N GLY A 303 -16.05 13.11 -2.86
CA GLY A 303 -17.07 12.78 -3.84
C GLY A 303 -18.08 11.78 -3.30
N SER A 304 -19.14 11.55 -4.05
CA SER A 304 -20.12 10.52 -3.75
C SER A 304 -20.00 9.33 -4.71
N TRP A 305 -20.48 8.18 -4.24
CA TRP A 305 -20.44 6.92 -4.97
C TRP A 305 -21.73 6.15 -4.76
N SER A 306 -22.60 6.16 -5.75
CA SER A 306 -23.95 5.59 -5.66
C SER A 306 -23.96 4.07 -5.56
N TRP A 307 -22.93 3.41 -6.08
CA TRP A 307 -22.90 1.95 -6.21
C TRP A 307 -22.99 1.23 -4.86
N ILE A 308 -22.33 1.72 -3.82
CA ILE A 308 -22.37 1.11 -2.48
C ILE A 308 -23.81 0.95 -1.96
N ILE A 309 -24.68 1.91 -2.26
CA ILE A 309 -26.09 1.92 -1.79
C ILE A 309 -27.03 1.31 -2.81
N GLY A 310 -26.84 1.58 -4.09
CA GLY A 310 -27.78 1.24 -5.15
C GLY A 310 -27.32 0.18 -6.15
N MET A 311 -26.07 -0.30 -6.04
CA MET A 311 -25.43 -1.27 -6.93
C MET A 311 -25.49 -0.86 -8.41
N ASP A 312 -25.27 -1.80 -9.32
CA ASP A 312 -25.31 -1.59 -10.78
C ASP A 312 -26.55 -0.80 -11.27
N PRO A 313 -27.78 -1.04 -10.75
CA PRO A 313 -28.96 -0.26 -11.17
C PRO A 313 -28.87 1.25 -10.87
N SER A 314 -28.01 1.68 -9.94
CA SER A 314 -27.82 3.11 -9.66
C SER A 314 -27.02 3.86 -10.73
N CYS A 315 -26.31 3.14 -11.61
CA CYS A 315 -25.47 3.73 -12.65
C CYS A 315 -26.29 4.16 -13.89
N ASN A 316 -27.47 4.76 -13.67
CA ASN A 316 -28.34 5.32 -14.69
C ASN A 316 -28.32 6.85 -14.66
N PHE A 317 -28.79 7.48 -15.74
CA PHE A 317 -28.72 8.94 -15.93
C PHE A 317 -29.39 9.73 -14.82
N ASP A 318 -30.60 9.38 -14.43
CA ASP A 318 -31.39 10.16 -13.46
C ASP A 318 -30.79 10.03 -12.05
N GLU A 319 -30.36 8.84 -11.67
CA GLU A 319 -29.73 8.64 -10.36
C GLU A 319 -28.38 9.36 -10.27
N GLN A 320 -27.56 9.30 -11.32
CA GLN A 320 -26.28 10.02 -11.33
C GLN A 320 -26.47 11.54 -11.30
N LYS A 321 -27.51 12.06 -11.92
CA LYS A 321 -27.87 13.46 -11.82
C LYS A 321 -28.24 13.85 -10.38
N ARG A 322 -28.99 13.01 -9.66
CA ARG A 322 -29.30 13.20 -8.23
C ARG A 322 -28.02 13.21 -7.37
N TYR A 323 -27.06 12.33 -7.66
CA TYR A 323 -25.79 12.31 -6.94
C TYR A 323 -24.89 13.51 -7.26
N ILE A 324 -24.97 14.07 -8.46
CA ILE A 324 -24.33 15.35 -8.80
C ILE A 324 -24.93 16.49 -7.95
N ASP A 325 -26.26 16.58 -7.89
CA ASP A 325 -26.96 17.60 -7.08
C ASP A 325 -26.64 17.42 -5.59
N PHE A 326 -26.57 16.18 -5.10
CA PHE A 326 -26.14 15.86 -3.74
C PHE A 326 -24.70 16.30 -3.47
N SER A 327 -23.76 15.95 -4.33
CA SER A 327 -22.36 16.36 -4.18
C SER A 327 -22.22 17.89 -4.19
N ALA A 328 -22.96 18.59 -5.04
CA ALA A 328 -23.01 20.05 -5.05
C ALA A 328 -23.53 20.63 -3.73
N ALA A 329 -24.64 20.07 -3.18
CA ALA A 329 -25.20 20.48 -1.88
C ALA A 329 -24.24 20.21 -0.71
N MET A 330 -23.42 19.15 -0.81
CA MET A 330 -22.38 18.83 0.17
C MET A 330 -21.10 19.68 0.00
N GLY A 331 -20.97 20.45 -1.07
CA GLY A 331 -19.72 21.14 -1.41
C GLY A 331 -18.60 20.17 -1.83
N TRP A 332 -18.96 18.99 -2.30
CA TRP A 332 -18.03 17.96 -2.74
C TRP A 332 -17.64 18.13 -4.21
N ARG A 333 -16.46 17.63 -4.57
CA ARG A 333 -15.81 17.93 -5.86
C ARG A 333 -16.15 16.97 -6.97
N SER A 334 -16.64 15.76 -6.65
CA SER A 334 -16.82 14.72 -7.66
C SER A 334 -17.97 13.76 -7.38
N VAL A 335 -18.34 13.02 -8.43
CA VAL A 335 -19.16 11.82 -8.39
C VAL A 335 -18.41 10.72 -9.10
N LEU A 336 -18.37 9.53 -8.52
CA LEU A 336 -17.92 8.33 -9.20
C LEU A 336 -19.14 7.63 -9.85
N VAL A 337 -19.16 7.61 -11.17
CA VAL A 337 -20.11 6.82 -11.96
C VAL A 337 -19.50 5.45 -12.20
N ASP A 338 -20.08 4.45 -11.55
CA ASP A 338 -19.54 3.09 -11.50
C ASP A 338 -19.92 2.26 -12.75
N ALA A 339 -19.70 0.97 -12.71
CA ALA A 339 -19.82 0.01 -13.80
C ALA A 339 -21.16 0.09 -14.57
N LEU A 340 -21.15 -0.37 -15.82
CA LEU A 340 -22.29 -0.42 -16.73
C LEU A 340 -22.82 0.93 -17.21
N TRP A 341 -22.15 2.04 -16.90
CA TRP A 341 -22.58 3.35 -17.36
C TRP A 341 -22.62 3.46 -18.90
N ASP A 342 -21.77 2.72 -19.61
CA ASP A 342 -21.71 2.72 -21.07
C ASP A 342 -22.99 2.14 -21.71
N VAL A 343 -23.66 1.20 -21.04
CA VAL A 343 -24.91 0.58 -21.51
C VAL A 343 -26.16 1.22 -20.87
N GLN A 344 -26.10 1.69 -19.62
CA GLN A 344 -27.24 2.28 -18.94
C GLN A 344 -27.42 3.78 -19.21
N ILE A 345 -26.33 4.50 -19.47
CA ILE A 345 -26.31 5.94 -19.75
C ILE A 345 -25.92 6.18 -21.21
N GLY A 346 -24.81 5.57 -21.66
CA GLY A 346 -24.23 5.79 -22.98
C GLY A 346 -23.39 7.07 -23.05
N TYR A 347 -22.54 7.15 -24.07
CA TYR A 347 -21.54 8.21 -24.22
C TYR A 347 -22.16 9.60 -24.38
N GLU A 348 -23.21 9.75 -25.21
CA GLU A 348 -23.87 11.02 -25.47
C GLU A 348 -24.48 11.63 -24.20
N LYS A 349 -25.22 10.82 -23.45
CA LYS A 349 -25.80 11.25 -22.17
C LYS A 349 -24.74 11.43 -21.07
N MET A 350 -23.62 10.72 -21.14
CA MET A 350 -22.51 10.93 -20.24
C MET A 350 -21.85 12.31 -20.47
N GLU A 351 -21.76 12.76 -21.75
CA GLU A 351 -21.32 14.13 -22.06
C GLU A 351 -22.26 15.18 -21.47
N GLU A 352 -23.57 14.92 -21.50
CA GLU A 352 -24.57 15.76 -20.87
C GLU A 352 -24.40 15.80 -19.35
N LEU A 353 -24.22 14.65 -18.69
CA LEU A 353 -23.96 14.58 -17.23
C LEU A 353 -22.66 15.31 -16.84
N ALA A 354 -21.61 15.15 -17.62
CA ALA A 354 -20.34 15.83 -17.38
C ALA A 354 -20.48 17.35 -17.46
N ARG A 355 -21.24 17.85 -18.44
CA ARG A 355 -21.57 19.28 -18.54
C ARG A 355 -22.41 19.73 -17.36
N TYR A 356 -23.48 19.00 -17.02
CA TYR A 356 -24.37 19.27 -15.90
C TYR A 356 -23.60 19.36 -14.57
N GLY A 357 -22.67 18.45 -14.35
CA GLY A 357 -21.80 18.45 -13.17
C GLY A 357 -20.89 19.67 -13.12
N ARG A 358 -20.21 20.01 -14.22
CA ARG A 358 -19.31 21.18 -14.27
C ARG A 358 -20.05 22.49 -13.99
N GLU A 359 -21.26 22.65 -14.48
CA GLU A 359 -22.11 23.82 -14.18
C GLU A 359 -22.42 23.96 -12.69
N ARG A 360 -22.30 22.87 -11.91
CA ARG A 360 -22.49 22.81 -10.45
C ARG A 360 -21.19 22.70 -9.65
N GLY A 361 -20.04 22.79 -10.30
CA GLY A 361 -18.73 22.64 -9.67
C GLY A 361 -18.39 21.20 -9.28
N VAL A 362 -19.08 20.21 -9.84
CA VAL A 362 -18.88 18.77 -9.60
C VAL A 362 -18.37 18.09 -10.87
N GLY A 363 -17.21 17.44 -10.77
CA GLY A 363 -16.65 16.64 -11.85
C GLY A 363 -17.00 15.16 -11.73
N LEU A 364 -16.67 14.39 -12.77
CA LEU A 364 -16.96 12.96 -12.79
C LEU A 364 -15.66 12.13 -12.80
N PHE A 365 -15.69 11.03 -12.08
CA PHE A 365 -14.82 9.87 -12.27
C PHE A 365 -15.64 8.76 -12.93
N LEU A 366 -15.04 8.04 -13.88
CA LEU A 366 -15.72 6.97 -14.61
C LEU A 366 -15.04 5.64 -14.37
N TRP A 367 -15.84 4.61 -14.12
CA TRP A 367 -15.39 3.25 -13.92
C TRP A 367 -15.06 2.55 -15.24
N TYR A 368 -13.99 1.74 -15.25
CA TYR A 368 -13.59 0.89 -16.36
C TYR A 368 -13.08 -0.46 -15.86
N ASN A 369 -13.40 -1.53 -16.56
CA ASN A 369 -12.75 -2.81 -16.39
C ASN A 369 -11.33 -2.74 -16.99
N SER A 370 -10.32 -3.21 -16.28
CA SER A 370 -8.94 -3.33 -16.79
C SER A 370 -8.83 -4.27 -17.97
N ASN A 371 -9.77 -5.16 -18.05
CA ASN A 371 -10.08 -6.23 -18.98
C ASN A 371 -9.14 -6.38 -20.17
N GLY A 372 -8.30 -7.40 -20.03
CA GLY A 372 -7.68 -8.14 -21.10
C GLY A 372 -8.28 -9.55 -21.12
N SER A 373 -7.44 -10.58 -21.03
CA SER A 373 -7.86 -12.00 -21.03
C SER A 373 -7.74 -12.65 -19.63
N TRP A 374 -7.83 -11.87 -18.56
CA TRP A 374 -7.59 -12.34 -17.19
C TRP A 374 -8.79 -12.30 -16.26
N ASN A 375 -9.93 -11.77 -16.66
CA ASN A 375 -11.15 -11.85 -15.85
C ASN A 375 -12.38 -12.06 -16.72
N ASP A 376 -13.44 -12.62 -16.14
CA ASP A 376 -14.73 -12.89 -16.78
C ASP A 376 -15.83 -11.93 -16.26
N ALA A 377 -15.47 -10.81 -15.60
CA ALA A 377 -16.45 -9.88 -15.05
C ALA A 377 -17.39 -9.36 -16.14
N PRO A 378 -18.72 -9.40 -15.91
CA PRO A 378 -19.68 -8.92 -16.88
C PRO A 378 -19.71 -7.40 -17.01
N GLN A 379 -19.24 -6.68 -15.98
CA GLN A 379 -19.28 -5.22 -15.91
C GLN A 379 -18.44 -4.58 -17.01
N SER A 380 -19.03 -3.59 -17.67
CA SER A 380 -18.44 -2.75 -18.71
C SER A 380 -18.36 -1.28 -18.26
N PRO A 381 -17.58 -0.39 -18.93
CA PRO A 381 -16.86 -0.58 -20.21
C PRO A 381 -15.72 -1.57 -20.14
N LYS A 382 -15.60 -2.42 -21.14
CA LYS A 382 -14.58 -3.46 -21.29
C LYS A 382 -13.76 -3.28 -22.57
N GLY A 383 -12.51 -3.84 -22.58
CA GLY A 383 -11.62 -3.81 -23.73
C GLY A 383 -11.16 -2.40 -24.08
N LYS A 384 -11.12 -1.50 -23.10
CA LYS A 384 -10.72 -0.10 -23.28
C LYS A 384 -9.37 0.22 -22.64
N MET A 385 -9.01 -0.43 -21.53
CA MET A 385 -7.84 -0.04 -20.74
C MET A 385 -6.59 -0.88 -21.04
N ASP A 386 -6.73 -2.12 -21.49
CA ASP A 386 -5.62 -3.04 -21.74
C ASP A 386 -4.80 -2.72 -23.00
N LYS A 387 -5.39 -2.07 -23.99
CA LYS A 387 -4.71 -1.71 -25.26
C LYS A 387 -4.52 -0.21 -25.39
N SER A 388 -3.29 0.24 -25.57
CA SER A 388 -2.93 1.67 -25.64
C SER A 388 -3.79 2.44 -26.66
N ALA A 389 -4.01 1.91 -27.87
CA ALA A 389 -4.82 2.59 -28.88
C ALA A 389 -6.27 2.83 -28.42
N ALA A 390 -6.91 1.84 -27.78
CA ALA A 390 -8.27 1.98 -27.24
C ALA A 390 -8.28 2.92 -26.04
N ARG A 391 -7.34 2.75 -25.12
CA ARG A 391 -7.20 3.53 -23.89
C ARG A 391 -7.00 5.03 -24.17
N ARG A 392 -6.08 5.36 -25.05
CA ARG A 392 -5.82 6.76 -25.42
C ARG A 392 -7.00 7.40 -26.16
N LYS A 393 -7.74 6.64 -26.98
CA LYS A 393 -8.98 7.13 -27.59
C LYS A 393 -10.05 7.46 -26.56
N GLU A 394 -10.25 6.58 -25.56
CA GLU A 394 -11.18 6.85 -24.45
C GLU A 394 -10.74 8.06 -23.62
N MET A 395 -9.45 8.15 -23.28
CA MET A 395 -8.91 9.25 -22.49
C MET A 395 -8.98 10.60 -23.22
N ALA A 396 -8.81 10.61 -24.53
CA ALA A 396 -9.02 11.82 -25.35
C ALA A 396 -10.49 12.29 -25.31
N TRP A 397 -11.46 11.37 -25.36
CA TRP A 397 -12.87 11.68 -25.19
C TRP A 397 -13.16 12.21 -23.78
N MET A 398 -12.59 11.61 -22.73
CA MET A 398 -12.72 12.07 -21.37
C MET A 398 -12.17 13.49 -21.18
N GLN A 399 -10.98 13.76 -21.68
CA GLN A 399 -10.36 15.10 -21.62
C GLN A 399 -11.24 16.15 -22.31
N LYS A 400 -11.74 15.85 -23.52
CA LYS A 400 -12.65 16.73 -24.25
C LYS A 400 -13.89 17.08 -23.45
N ASN A 401 -14.42 16.15 -22.65
CA ASN A 401 -15.62 16.29 -21.86
C ASN A 401 -15.38 16.75 -20.42
N GLY A 402 -14.11 17.02 -20.04
CA GLY A 402 -13.76 17.53 -18.72
C GLY A 402 -13.96 16.51 -17.59
N ILE A 403 -13.84 15.21 -17.89
CA ILE A 403 -13.79 14.15 -16.89
C ILE A 403 -12.55 14.35 -16.02
N LEU A 404 -12.66 14.15 -14.69
CA LEU A 404 -11.58 14.36 -13.74
C LEU A 404 -10.64 13.16 -13.66
N GLY A 405 -11.19 11.96 -13.75
CA GLY A 405 -10.41 10.76 -13.57
C GLY A 405 -11.16 9.48 -13.86
N ILE A 406 -10.49 8.37 -13.61
CA ILE A 406 -11.01 7.03 -13.82
C ILE A 406 -10.79 6.16 -12.59
N LYS A 407 -11.72 5.22 -12.37
CA LYS A 407 -11.57 4.04 -11.53
C LYS A 407 -11.38 2.84 -12.46
N VAL A 408 -10.24 2.14 -12.35
CA VAL A 408 -9.97 0.95 -13.17
C VAL A 408 -9.92 -0.27 -12.27
N ASP A 409 -10.67 -1.30 -12.63
CA ASP A 409 -10.99 -2.43 -11.78
C ASP A 409 -10.62 -3.79 -12.39
N PHE A 410 -10.50 -4.83 -11.55
CA PHE A 410 -10.39 -6.24 -11.92
C PHE A 410 -9.06 -6.63 -12.60
N PHE A 411 -7.94 -6.26 -12.00
CA PHE A 411 -6.61 -6.63 -12.46
C PHE A 411 -6.28 -8.12 -12.20
N GLY A 412 -5.37 -8.67 -12.98
CA GLY A 412 -5.07 -10.11 -13.00
C GLY A 412 -3.90 -10.57 -12.14
N GLY A 413 -3.46 -9.81 -11.14
CA GLY A 413 -2.35 -10.18 -10.26
C GLY A 413 -1.13 -9.27 -10.37
N ASP A 414 0.05 -9.81 -10.03
CA ASP A 414 1.27 -9.05 -9.78
C ASP A 414 2.44 -9.37 -10.74
N LYS A 415 2.20 -10.12 -11.82
CA LYS A 415 3.23 -10.38 -12.84
C LYS A 415 3.70 -9.09 -13.53
N GLN A 416 4.92 -9.08 -14.02
CA GLN A 416 5.52 -7.89 -14.66
C GLN A 416 4.64 -7.27 -15.75
N PRO A 417 3.98 -8.00 -16.67
CA PRO A 417 3.07 -7.37 -17.64
C PRO A 417 1.86 -6.69 -17.00
N MET A 418 1.44 -7.12 -15.81
CA MET A 418 0.37 -6.45 -15.09
C MET A 418 0.88 -5.16 -14.42
N MET A 419 2.08 -5.18 -13.83
CA MET A 419 2.73 -3.96 -13.34
C MET A 419 2.94 -2.94 -14.47
N GLN A 420 3.31 -3.41 -15.67
CA GLN A 420 3.40 -2.55 -16.85
C GLN A 420 2.05 -1.93 -17.23
N LEU A 421 0.95 -2.68 -17.12
CA LEU A 421 -0.38 -2.14 -17.40
C LEU A 421 -0.78 -1.03 -16.43
N TYR A 422 -0.48 -1.17 -15.12
CA TYR A 422 -0.69 -0.09 -14.14
C TYR A 422 0.07 1.18 -14.54
N GLU A 423 1.36 1.05 -14.87
CA GLU A 423 2.19 2.17 -15.31
C GLU A 423 1.71 2.80 -16.62
N ASP A 424 1.33 1.98 -17.60
CA ASP A 424 0.79 2.43 -18.88
C ASP A 424 -0.50 3.25 -18.70
N ILE A 425 -1.42 2.77 -17.84
CA ILE A 425 -2.66 3.48 -17.55
C ILE A 425 -2.35 4.83 -16.88
N LEU A 426 -1.45 4.85 -15.90
CA LEU A 426 -1.06 6.07 -15.19
C LEU A 426 -0.41 7.08 -16.14
N THR A 427 0.52 6.62 -16.96
CA THR A 427 1.23 7.48 -17.92
C THR A 427 0.28 8.07 -18.97
N ASP A 428 -0.53 7.22 -19.61
CA ASP A 428 -1.51 7.68 -20.59
C ASP A 428 -2.54 8.62 -19.95
N ALA A 429 -3.05 8.30 -18.76
CA ALA A 429 -3.98 9.16 -18.04
C ALA A 429 -3.37 10.54 -17.71
N ASN A 430 -2.09 10.60 -17.34
CA ASN A 430 -1.42 11.88 -17.11
C ASN A 430 -1.34 12.73 -18.39
N ASP A 431 -1.07 12.13 -19.54
CA ASP A 431 -1.06 12.85 -20.82
C ASP A 431 -2.39 13.55 -21.11
N PHE A 432 -3.50 12.94 -20.69
CA PHE A 432 -4.85 13.50 -20.86
C PHE A 432 -5.37 14.25 -19.63
N GLY A 433 -4.55 14.45 -18.60
CA GLY A 433 -4.91 15.17 -17.39
C GLY A 433 -5.95 14.47 -16.53
N LEU A 434 -5.91 13.14 -16.44
CA LEU A 434 -6.84 12.31 -15.69
C LEU A 434 -6.17 11.75 -14.44
N GLN A 435 -6.89 11.76 -13.32
CA GLN A 435 -6.53 11.06 -12.09
C GLN A 435 -6.94 9.59 -12.16
N VAL A 436 -6.24 8.72 -11.42
CA VAL A 436 -6.49 7.27 -11.48
C VAL A 436 -6.66 6.69 -10.08
N ILE A 437 -7.73 5.91 -9.91
CA ILE A 437 -8.02 5.06 -8.77
C ILE A 437 -8.02 3.61 -9.28
N PHE A 438 -7.39 2.70 -8.55
CA PHE A 438 -7.39 1.27 -8.87
C PHE A 438 -8.23 0.47 -7.88
N HIS A 439 -9.05 -0.44 -8.39
CA HIS A 439 -9.82 -1.43 -7.66
C HIS A 439 -9.52 -2.84 -8.16
N GLY A 440 -9.97 -3.88 -7.43
CA GLY A 440 -9.64 -5.25 -7.78
C GLY A 440 -8.15 -5.41 -8.10
N CYS A 441 -7.28 -4.86 -7.29
CA CYS A 441 -5.93 -4.45 -7.68
C CYS A 441 -4.87 -4.85 -6.64
N THR A 442 -3.63 -4.59 -7.01
CA THR A 442 -2.48 -4.70 -6.12
C THR A 442 -2.37 -3.50 -5.18
N LEU A 443 -1.51 -3.63 -4.16
CA LEU A 443 -1.18 -2.59 -3.20
C LEU A 443 -0.38 -1.44 -3.86
N PRO A 444 -0.52 -0.18 -3.41
CA PRO A 444 0.38 0.90 -3.81
C PRO A 444 1.76 0.71 -3.20
N ARG A 445 2.79 1.06 -3.97
CA ARG A 445 4.20 0.84 -3.63
C ARG A 445 5.01 2.15 -3.71
N GLY A 446 4.48 3.21 -3.08
CA GLY A 446 5.03 4.55 -3.20
C GLY A 446 4.55 5.27 -4.47
N TRP A 447 3.48 4.77 -5.08
CA TRP A 447 2.94 5.31 -6.33
C TRP A 447 2.42 6.74 -6.20
N GLU A 448 2.06 7.18 -5.01
CA GLU A 448 1.70 8.57 -4.73
C GLU A 448 2.83 9.55 -5.08
N ARG A 449 4.10 9.14 -4.86
CA ARG A 449 5.27 9.96 -5.21
C ARG A 449 5.78 9.68 -6.63
N MET A 450 5.66 8.43 -7.09
CA MET A 450 6.13 8.03 -8.42
C MET A 450 5.28 8.63 -9.54
N TYR A 451 3.97 8.70 -9.35
CA TYR A 451 3.00 9.06 -10.39
C TYR A 451 2.08 10.18 -9.91
N PRO A 452 2.20 11.41 -10.41
CA PRO A 452 1.50 12.57 -9.85
C PRO A 452 -0.02 12.53 -10.02
N ASN A 453 -0.54 11.70 -10.90
CA ASN A 453 -1.98 11.50 -11.14
C ASN A 453 -2.54 10.24 -10.49
N TYR A 454 -1.70 9.44 -9.80
CA TYR A 454 -2.18 8.34 -8.97
C TYR A 454 -2.87 8.89 -7.72
N VAL A 455 -4.04 8.37 -7.39
CA VAL A 455 -4.83 8.81 -6.23
C VAL A 455 -4.82 7.76 -5.14
N ALA A 456 -5.32 6.57 -5.43
CA ALA A 456 -5.50 5.49 -4.47
C ALA A 456 -5.63 4.13 -5.13
N SER A 457 -5.45 3.10 -4.33
CA SER A 457 -5.86 1.72 -4.65
C SER A 457 -6.80 1.23 -3.55
N GLU A 458 -7.72 0.35 -3.89
CA GLU A 458 -8.50 -0.41 -2.92
C GLU A 458 -7.58 -1.38 -2.16
N ALA A 459 -7.26 -2.52 -2.74
CA ALA A 459 -6.37 -3.55 -2.20
C ALA A 459 -6.63 -3.85 -0.70
N VAL A 460 -7.89 -3.97 -0.34
CA VAL A 460 -8.40 -4.21 1.02
C VAL A 460 -9.85 -4.65 0.96
N LEU A 461 -10.33 -5.33 1.99
CA LEU A 461 -11.76 -5.60 2.14
C LEU A 461 -12.48 -4.27 2.48
N ALA A 462 -12.99 -3.59 1.47
CA ALA A 462 -13.56 -2.25 1.55
C ALA A 462 -15.07 -2.26 1.89
N SER A 463 -15.69 -1.06 1.95
CA SER A 463 -17.09 -0.90 2.36
C SER A 463 -18.09 -1.51 1.38
N GLU A 464 -17.74 -1.75 0.12
CA GLU A 464 -18.63 -2.41 -0.84
C GLU A 464 -19.07 -3.81 -0.37
N ASN A 465 -18.21 -4.49 0.40
CA ASN A 465 -18.51 -5.81 0.95
C ASN A 465 -19.67 -5.79 1.96
N LEU A 466 -19.98 -4.63 2.54
CA LEU A 466 -21.10 -4.47 3.50
C LEU A 466 -22.45 -4.64 2.82
N HIS A 467 -22.53 -4.39 1.52
CA HIS A 467 -23.75 -4.62 0.74
C HIS A 467 -24.03 -6.10 0.49
N PHE A 468 -22.98 -6.94 0.33
CA PHE A 468 -23.13 -8.32 -0.09
C PHE A 468 -23.63 -9.29 1.00
N GLY A 469 -23.46 -8.97 2.27
CA GLY A 469 -23.90 -9.86 3.33
C GLY A 469 -23.82 -9.27 4.74
N GLN A 470 -24.76 -9.67 5.59
CA GLN A 470 -24.84 -9.21 6.97
C GLN A 470 -23.55 -9.52 7.77
N GLY A 471 -22.91 -10.66 7.50
CA GLY A 471 -21.64 -11.02 8.16
C GLY A 471 -20.52 -10.02 7.93
N ALA A 472 -20.49 -9.33 6.78
CA ALA A 472 -19.56 -8.24 6.54
C ALA A 472 -19.86 -7.01 7.42
N CYS A 473 -21.15 -6.65 7.57
CA CYS A 473 -21.57 -5.58 8.48
C CYS A 473 -21.26 -5.91 9.95
N ASP A 474 -21.41 -7.18 10.34
CA ASP A 474 -21.11 -7.63 11.69
C ASP A 474 -19.61 -7.59 12.01
N ALA A 475 -18.76 -7.74 10.99
CA ALA A 475 -17.29 -7.69 11.09
C ALA A 475 -16.70 -6.28 10.80
N GLU A 476 -17.50 -5.31 10.39
CA GLU A 476 -17.05 -3.99 9.93
C GLU A 476 -16.14 -3.31 10.96
N ALA A 477 -16.58 -3.23 12.21
CA ALA A 477 -15.82 -2.55 13.27
C ALA A 477 -14.43 -3.17 13.48
N GLN A 478 -14.34 -4.51 13.48
CA GLN A 478 -13.07 -5.21 13.63
C GLN A 478 -12.15 -4.97 12.43
N ASN A 479 -12.65 -5.11 11.22
CA ASN A 479 -11.88 -4.88 9.99
C ASN A 479 -11.41 -3.42 9.91
N ALA A 480 -12.26 -2.45 10.21
CA ALA A 480 -11.91 -1.02 10.23
C ALA A 480 -10.78 -0.71 11.24
N CYS A 481 -10.76 -1.40 12.39
CA CYS A 481 -9.69 -1.26 13.38
C CYS A 481 -8.34 -1.89 12.97
N ILE A 482 -8.25 -2.52 11.78
CA ILE A 482 -7.00 -3.10 11.27
C ILE A 482 -6.29 -2.14 10.28
N HIS A 483 -7.04 -1.51 9.41
CA HIS A 483 -6.51 -0.78 8.26
C HIS A 483 -5.51 0.32 8.61
N PRO A 484 -5.68 1.14 9.67
CA PRO A 484 -4.72 2.17 10.05
C PRO A 484 -3.34 1.64 10.45
N PHE A 485 -3.24 0.36 10.82
CA PHE A 485 -2.00 -0.26 11.27
C PHE A 485 -1.27 -1.03 10.17
N ILE A 486 -1.96 -1.39 9.09
CA ILE A 486 -1.41 -2.27 8.06
C ILE A 486 -1.59 -1.64 6.67
N ARG A 487 -2.73 -1.87 6.01
CA ARG A 487 -2.94 -1.47 4.62
C ARG A 487 -2.75 0.04 4.37
N ASN A 488 -3.31 0.87 5.21
CA ASN A 488 -3.28 2.33 5.02
C ASN A 488 -1.96 2.98 5.50
N THR A 489 -1.05 2.21 6.12
CA THR A 489 0.27 2.71 6.49
C THR A 489 1.16 2.94 5.27
N VAL A 490 1.03 2.10 4.25
CA VAL A 490 1.91 2.03 3.09
C VAL A 490 1.41 2.79 1.86
N GLY A 491 0.21 3.37 1.93
CA GLY A 491 -0.31 4.19 0.84
C GLY A 491 -1.82 4.43 0.92
N SER A 492 -2.29 5.33 0.06
CA SER A 492 -3.68 5.76 -0.06
C SER A 492 -4.62 4.58 -0.29
N MET A 493 -5.76 4.61 0.39
CA MET A 493 -6.73 3.53 0.41
C MET A 493 -8.11 4.05 0.00
N ASP A 494 -8.63 3.56 -1.13
CA ASP A 494 -9.99 3.84 -1.57
C ASP A 494 -10.95 2.87 -0.89
N PHE A 495 -11.61 3.36 0.15
CA PHE A 495 -12.43 2.52 1.05
C PHE A 495 -13.93 2.68 0.83
N GLY A 496 -14.38 3.86 0.38
CA GLY A 496 -15.79 4.17 0.12
C GLY A 496 -16.68 4.23 1.36
N GLY A 497 -16.11 4.45 2.53
CA GLY A 497 -16.83 4.43 3.81
C GLY A 497 -17.73 5.63 4.09
N SER A 498 -17.99 5.88 5.38
CA SER A 498 -18.80 7.00 5.88
C SER A 498 -20.26 6.98 5.41
N THR A 499 -20.87 5.80 5.29
CA THR A 499 -22.31 5.68 5.04
C THR A 499 -23.09 6.10 6.29
N LEU A 500 -24.16 6.90 6.08
CA LEU A 500 -25.09 7.25 7.16
C LEU A 500 -26.43 6.51 7.03
N ASN A 501 -26.65 5.76 5.94
CA ASN A 501 -27.79 4.85 5.87
C ASN A 501 -27.67 3.76 6.94
N LYS A 502 -28.80 3.41 7.55
CA LYS A 502 -28.90 2.29 8.47
C LYS A 502 -28.93 0.95 7.72
N HIS A 503 -29.51 0.96 6.53
CA HIS A 503 -29.60 -0.18 5.64
C HIS A 503 -28.88 0.13 4.32
N TYR A 504 -28.15 -0.83 3.80
CA TYR A 504 -27.41 -0.66 2.53
C TYR A 504 -28.35 -0.84 1.33
N ASN A 505 -29.29 0.11 1.21
CA ASN A 505 -30.23 0.23 0.10
C ASN A 505 -30.65 1.69 -0.02
N LYS A 506 -31.11 2.09 -1.21
CA LYS A 506 -31.54 3.47 -1.51
C LYS A 506 -32.77 3.93 -0.73
N ASP A 507 -33.61 3.00 -0.28
CA ASP A 507 -34.79 3.29 0.56
C ASP A 507 -34.44 3.37 2.06
N ASN A 508 -33.22 3.03 2.44
CA ASN A 508 -32.73 2.97 3.82
C ASN A 508 -33.60 2.10 4.76
N GLN A 509 -34.30 1.10 4.24
CA GLN A 509 -35.22 0.22 4.98
C GLN A 509 -34.92 -1.26 4.75
N HIS A 510 -34.33 -1.61 3.61
CA HIS A 510 -34.05 -2.99 3.21
C HIS A 510 -32.55 -3.20 2.99
N GLY A 511 -32.13 -4.46 2.81
CA GLY A 511 -30.72 -4.83 2.63
C GLY A 511 -30.03 -5.15 3.94
N THR A 512 -28.70 -5.23 3.89
CA THR A 512 -27.87 -5.46 5.08
C THR A 512 -27.94 -4.28 6.02
N THR A 513 -27.78 -4.54 7.31
CA THR A 513 -27.95 -3.53 8.35
C THR A 513 -26.59 -3.12 8.92
N ARG A 514 -26.26 -1.83 8.84
CA ARG A 514 -25.08 -1.26 9.51
C ARG A 514 -25.18 -1.45 11.04
N LYS A 515 -24.10 -1.94 11.64
CA LYS A 515 -23.99 -2.16 13.10
C LYS A 515 -23.28 -1.02 13.83
N THR A 516 -22.40 -0.33 13.11
CA THR A 516 -21.63 0.80 13.64
C THR A 516 -22.48 2.06 13.78
N SER A 517 -22.05 3.00 14.63
CA SER A 517 -22.72 4.27 14.84
C SER A 517 -22.45 5.28 13.71
N ASP A 518 -23.19 6.40 13.68
CA ASP A 518 -22.90 7.51 12.78
C ASP A 518 -21.54 8.13 13.12
N VAL A 519 -21.18 8.23 14.40
CA VAL A 519 -19.85 8.70 14.82
C VAL A 519 -18.73 7.81 14.29
N PHE A 520 -18.95 6.49 14.25
CA PHE A 520 -18.03 5.54 13.65
C PHE A 520 -17.81 5.83 12.15
N ALA A 521 -18.91 6.02 11.41
CA ALA A 521 -18.83 6.36 9.99
C ALA A 521 -18.04 7.65 9.74
N LEU A 522 -18.25 8.69 10.56
CA LEU A 522 -17.47 9.93 10.48
C LEU A 522 -16.00 9.75 10.85
N ALA A 523 -15.72 8.94 11.86
CA ALA A 523 -14.36 8.66 12.30
C ALA A 523 -13.53 8.02 11.18
N THR A 524 -14.12 7.14 10.36
CA THR A 524 -13.42 6.51 9.23
C THR A 524 -12.95 7.53 8.19
N ALA A 525 -13.68 8.64 7.96
CA ALA A 525 -13.27 9.71 7.07
C ALA A 525 -11.99 10.44 7.54
N VAL A 526 -11.68 10.39 8.84
CA VAL A 526 -10.44 10.92 9.40
C VAL A 526 -9.36 9.85 9.46
N LEU A 527 -9.70 8.64 9.91
CA LEU A 527 -8.73 7.57 10.14
C LEU A 527 -8.15 7.00 8.85
N PHE A 528 -8.97 6.91 7.78
CA PHE A 528 -8.53 6.37 6.50
C PHE A 528 -8.06 7.49 5.57
N GLN A 529 -6.92 7.28 4.95
CA GLN A 529 -6.29 8.31 4.14
C GLN A 529 -6.39 7.96 2.65
N SER A 530 -6.95 8.89 1.90
CA SER A 530 -6.87 9.02 0.45
C SER A 530 -7.12 10.48 0.08
N SER A 531 -6.43 11.00 -0.91
CA SER A 531 -6.56 12.42 -1.32
C SER A 531 -7.86 12.72 -2.08
N VAL A 532 -8.44 11.71 -2.73
CA VAL A 532 -9.81 11.72 -3.23
C VAL A 532 -10.55 10.59 -2.53
N GLN A 533 -11.69 10.89 -1.93
CA GLN A 533 -12.53 9.90 -1.26
C GLN A 533 -13.96 9.98 -1.81
N HIS A 534 -14.42 8.88 -2.41
CA HIS A 534 -15.79 8.72 -2.84
C HIS A 534 -16.57 7.98 -1.73
N PHE A 535 -17.35 8.74 -0.97
CA PHE A 535 -18.10 8.23 0.17
C PHE A 535 -19.41 7.56 -0.22
N ALA A 536 -19.85 6.62 0.61
CA ALA A 536 -21.11 5.89 0.46
C ALA A 536 -22.33 6.64 0.99
N MET A 537 -22.22 7.93 1.31
CA MET A 537 -23.38 8.78 1.64
C MET A 537 -24.27 8.95 0.41
N ALA A 538 -25.57 8.98 0.64
CA ALA A 538 -26.60 9.04 -0.38
C ALA A 538 -27.46 10.32 -0.27
N PRO A 539 -28.16 10.72 -1.34
CA PRO A 539 -29.00 11.94 -1.35
C PRO A 539 -30.03 12.05 -0.22
N ASN A 540 -30.61 10.92 0.23
CA ASN A 540 -31.53 10.89 1.36
C ASN A 540 -30.91 11.36 2.68
N ASN A 541 -29.57 11.27 2.83
CA ASN A 541 -28.90 11.69 4.06
C ASN A 541 -28.97 13.19 4.33
N LEU A 542 -29.32 14.01 3.34
CA LEU A 542 -29.61 15.44 3.58
C LEU A 542 -30.88 15.64 4.41
N GLU A 543 -31.80 14.67 4.42
CA GLU A 543 -33.10 14.75 5.09
C GLU A 543 -33.17 13.83 6.32
N ASP A 544 -32.62 12.58 6.23
CA ASP A 544 -32.78 11.54 7.24
C ASP A 544 -31.58 11.35 8.19
N ALA A 545 -30.41 11.89 7.85
CA ALA A 545 -29.24 11.82 8.71
C ALA A 545 -29.19 13.01 9.71
N PRO A 546 -28.53 12.85 10.86
CA PRO A 546 -28.35 13.95 11.80
C PRO A 546 -27.61 15.14 11.15
N ALA A 547 -28.13 16.36 11.32
CA ALA A 547 -27.55 17.57 10.70
C ALA A 547 -26.06 17.76 11.04
N TRP A 548 -25.66 17.47 12.29
CA TRP A 548 -24.26 17.56 12.71
C TRP A 548 -23.34 16.59 11.95
N ALA A 549 -23.84 15.41 11.58
CA ALA A 549 -23.06 14.43 10.80
C ALA A 549 -22.89 14.91 9.36
N VAL A 550 -23.94 15.42 8.75
CA VAL A 550 -23.89 16.04 7.42
C VAL A 550 -22.93 17.23 7.41
N ASP A 551 -23.02 18.12 8.39
CA ASP A 551 -22.13 19.28 8.51
C ASP A 551 -20.66 18.89 8.73
N PHE A 552 -20.40 17.86 9.50
CA PHE A 552 -19.05 17.29 9.64
C PHE A 552 -18.52 16.80 8.27
N MET A 553 -19.32 16.03 7.53
CA MET A 553 -18.92 15.49 6.23
C MET A 553 -18.77 16.57 5.15
N LYS A 554 -19.44 17.72 5.28
CA LYS A 554 -19.15 18.91 4.46
C LYS A 554 -17.77 19.50 4.73
N GLN A 555 -17.29 19.45 5.97
CA GLN A 555 -16.08 20.15 6.43
C GLN A 555 -14.82 19.27 6.48
N VAL A 556 -14.94 17.97 6.76
CA VAL A 556 -13.76 17.10 6.90
C VAL A 556 -12.91 17.13 5.62
N PRO A 557 -11.57 17.34 5.74
CA PRO A 557 -10.69 17.33 4.57
C PRO A 557 -10.31 15.90 4.16
N THR A 558 -9.70 15.77 2.97
CA THR A 558 -9.10 14.52 2.50
C THR A 558 -7.58 14.58 2.46
N ASN A 559 -7.01 15.79 2.50
CA ASN A 559 -5.56 16.00 2.50
C ASN A 559 -5.11 16.48 3.88
N TRP A 560 -4.01 15.92 4.35
CA TRP A 560 -3.54 16.10 5.71
C TRP A 560 -2.12 16.66 5.73
N ASP A 561 -1.89 17.65 6.57
CA ASP A 561 -0.54 18.22 6.79
C ASP A 561 0.27 17.38 7.76
N GLU A 562 -0.41 16.72 8.70
CA GLU A 562 0.23 15.94 9.76
C GLU A 562 -0.68 14.82 10.24
N THR A 563 -0.07 13.68 10.55
CA THR A 563 -0.74 12.54 11.18
C THR A 563 0.02 12.15 12.43
N ARG A 564 -0.69 11.92 13.54
CA ARG A 564 -0.16 11.45 14.82
C ARG A 564 -0.97 10.28 15.33
N PHE A 565 -0.28 9.21 15.65
CA PHE A 565 -0.88 8.07 16.34
C PHE A 565 -1.00 8.39 17.84
N ILE A 566 -2.18 8.13 18.43
CA ILE A 566 -2.43 8.38 19.85
C ILE A 566 -2.38 7.09 20.64
N ASP A 567 -3.21 6.11 20.27
CA ASP A 567 -3.29 4.80 20.93
C ASP A 567 -4.02 3.80 20.02
N GLY A 568 -3.81 2.50 20.21
CA GLY A 568 -4.54 1.49 19.47
C GLY A 568 -3.94 0.10 19.57
N TYR A 569 -4.71 -0.85 19.05
CA TYR A 569 -4.31 -2.24 18.86
C TYR A 569 -5.04 -2.81 17.63
N PRO A 570 -4.35 -3.41 16.67
CA PRO A 570 -4.95 -3.90 15.43
C PRO A 570 -6.14 -4.84 15.70
N GLY A 571 -7.28 -4.57 15.05
CA GLY A 571 -8.51 -5.32 15.21
C GLY A 571 -9.31 -5.02 16.47
N LYS A 572 -8.83 -4.16 17.38
CA LYS A 572 -9.53 -3.81 18.63
C LYS A 572 -9.96 -2.36 18.67
N TYR A 573 -9.03 -1.43 18.54
CA TYR A 573 -9.33 -0.01 18.49
C TYR A 573 -8.17 0.77 17.84
N CYS A 574 -8.48 1.97 17.35
CA CYS A 574 -7.49 2.89 16.82
C CYS A 574 -7.89 4.33 17.15
N ILE A 575 -6.93 5.14 17.60
CA ILE A 575 -7.11 6.56 17.86
C ILE A 575 -5.97 7.32 17.21
N MET A 576 -6.30 8.28 16.34
CA MET A 576 -5.34 9.13 15.65
C MET A 576 -5.77 10.59 15.68
N ALA A 577 -4.81 11.48 15.53
CA ALA A 577 -5.03 12.89 15.26
C ALA A 577 -4.43 13.26 13.89
N ARG A 578 -5.19 14.04 13.11
CA ARG A 578 -4.72 14.57 11.82
C ARG A 578 -4.93 16.07 11.76
N ARG A 579 -4.01 16.79 11.14
CA ARG A 579 -4.07 18.24 10.99
C ARG A 579 -4.26 18.63 9.53
N ALA A 580 -5.12 19.60 9.31
CA ALA A 580 -5.25 20.30 8.04
C ALA A 580 -5.35 21.82 8.32
N GLY A 581 -4.36 22.56 7.85
CA GLY A 581 -4.20 23.97 8.21
C GLY A 581 -4.03 24.17 9.72
N ASN A 582 -4.89 24.97 10.34
CA ASN A 582 -4.92 25.23 11.78
C ASN A 582 -5.86 24.29 12.57
N LYS A 583 -6.54 23.36 11.89
CA LYS A 583 -7.51 22.45 12.54
C LYS A 583 -6.90 21.06 12.77
N TRP A 584 -7.13 20.55 13.96
CA TRP A 584 -6.91 19.16 14.30
C TRP A 584 -8.22 18.38 14.33
N TYR A 585 -8.15 17.15 13.84
CA TYR A 585 -9.22 16.15 13.84
C TYR A 585 -8.71 14.94 14.63
N VAL A 586 -9.27 14.72 15.80
CA VAL A 586 -8.99 13.52 16.60
C VAL A 586 -10.13 12.54 16.40
N ALA A 587 -9.82 11.36 15.90
CA ALA A 587 -10.81 10.33 15.65
C ALA A 587 -10.37 9.01 16.28
N GLY A 588 -11.35 8.26 16.77
CA GLY A 588 -11.13 6.91 17.28
C GLY A 588 -12.31 6.01 17.01
N ILE A 589 -12.03 4.73 16.79
CA ILE A 589 -13.01 3.66 16.63
C ILE A 589 -12.61 2.46 17.52
N THR A 590 -13.61 1.69 17.94
CA THR A 590 -13.40 0.45 18.69
C THR A 590 -14.34 -0.65 18.22
N SER A 591 -13.84 -1.88 18.22
CA SER A 591 -14.61 -3.10 17.95
C SER A 591 -14.88 -3.94 19.20
N ASP A 592 -14.13 -3.70 20.28
CA ASP A 592 -14.16 -4.50 21.52
C ASP A 592 -14.73 -3.74 22.72
N GLY A 593 -15.27 -2.52 22.51
CA GLY A 593 -15.82 -1.67 23.56
C GLY A 593 -14.76 -0.98 24.42
N THR A 594 -13.50 -0.90 23.95
CA THR A 594 -12.45 -0.12 24.63
C THR A 594 -12.92 1.32 24.83
N PRO A 595 -12.90 1.87 26.07
CA PRO A 595 -13.38 3.22 26.34
C PRO A 595 -12.41 4.29 25.80
N LEU A 596 -12.69 4.80 24.61
CA LEU A 596 -11.82 5.69 23.84
C LEU A 596 -11.53 7.00 24.57
N GLU A 597 -12.52 7.61 25.23
CA GLU A 597 -12.34 8.85 25.99
C GLU A 597 -11.27 8.73 27.08
N LYS A 598 -11.23 7.57 27.78
CA LYS A 598 -10.20 7.30 28.80
C LYS A 598 -8.81 7.17 28.17
N LYS A 599 -8.73 6.61 26.95
CA LYS A 599 -7.48 6.44 26.21
C LYS A 599 -6.94 7.77 25.70
N ILE A 600 -7.81 8.64 25.23
CA ILE A 600 -7.45 9.98 24.76
C ILE A 600 -7.01 10.85 25.94
N GLY A 601 -7.83 10.98 26.98
CA GLY A 601 -7.55 11.65 28.24
C GLY A 601 -6.71 12.93 28.12
N LYS A 602 -5.61 12.99 28.89
CA LYS A 602 -4.69 14.14 28.88
C LYS A 602 -3.96 14.35 27.55
N LYS A 603 -3.94 13.37 26.64
CA LYS A 603 -3.28 13.46 25.33
C LYS A 603 -3.97 14.50 24.43
N LEU A 604 -5.26 14.79 24.63
CA LEU A 604 -5.99 15.85 23.91
C LEU A 604 -5.31 17.22 24.03
N ASN A 605 -4.71 17.53 25.18
CA ASN A 605 -4.03 18.82 25.39
C ASN A 605 -2.84 19.05 24.43
N GLN A 606 -2.33 18.01 23.79
CA GLN A 606 -1.27 18.12 22.78
C GLN A 606 -1.79 18.73 21.48
N PHE A 607 -3.06 18.51 21.18
CA PHE A 607 -3.71 18.96 19.94
C PHE A 607 -4.54 20.21 20.16
N PHE A 608 -5.19 20.34 21.33
CA PHE A 608 -6.10 21.41 21.66
C PHE A 608 -5.62 22.16 22.91
N PRO A 609 -5.19 23.43 22.78
CA PRO A 609 -4.85 24.26 23.92
C PRO A 609 -6.03 24.39 24.90
N LYS A 610 -5.74 24.56 26.18
CA LYS A 610 -6.77 24.76 27.20
C LYS A 610 -7.64 25.97 26.83
N GLY A 611 -8.95 25.76 26.73
CA GLY A 611 -9.91 26.79 26.33
C GLY A 611 -10.17 26.89 24.81
N ALA A 612 -9.52 26.07 23.98
CA ALA A 612 -9.85 25.99 22.55
C ALA A 612 -11.30 25.53 22.34
N LYS A 613 -12.00 26.14 21.36
CA LYS A 613 -13.32 25.65 20.94
C LYS A 613 -13.14 24.27 20.30
N GLN A 614 -13.89 23.32 20.80
CA GLN A 614 -13.91 21.95 20.29
C GLN A 614 -15.37 21.55 20.00
N LEU A 615 -15.54 20.86 18.87
CA LEU A 615 -16.78 20.15 18.56
C LEU A 615 -16.48 18.65 18.68
N GLY A 616 -17.16 17.97 19.57
CA GLY A 616 -16.96 16.54 19.82
C GLY A 616 -18.26 15.76 19.69
N HIS A 617 -18.19 14.60 19.06
CA HIS A 617 -19.25 13.61 18.99
C HIS A 617 -18.69 12.29 19.50
N VAL A 618 -19.41 11.66 20.41
CA VAL A 618 -19.00 10.41 21.09
C VAL A 618 -20.14 9.43 21.01
N ASP A 619 -19.84 8.20 20.69
CA ASP A 619 -20.74 7.04 20.80
C ASP A 619 -20.00 5.88 21.45
N THR A 620 -20.66 4.77 21.67
CA THR A 620 -20.08 3.59 22.32
C THR A 620 -18.92 2.97 21.55
N ASP A 621 -18.94 3.12 20.22
CA ASP A 621 -17.96 2.51 19.32
C ASP A 621 -17.01 3.52 18.65
N ALA A 622 -17.21 4.83 18.86
CA ALA A 622 -16.40 5.83 18.20
C ALA A 622 -16.38 7.21 18.86
N ILE A 623 -15.38 8.00 18.51
CA ILE A 623 -15.24 9.41 18.92
C ILE A 623 -14.66 10.24 17.76
N VAL A 624 -15.18 11.44 17.57
CA VAL A 624 -14.61 12.45 16.67
C VAL A 624 -14.59 13.80 17.40
N ILE A 625 -13.43 14.46 17.44
CA ILE A 625 -13.25 15.77 18.04
C ILE A 625 -12.52 16.66 17.03
N VAL A 626 -13.06 17.85 16.77
CA VAL A 626 -12.47 18.84 15.88
C VAL A 626 -12.26 20.14 16.65
N GLY A 627 -11.10 20.75 16.48
CA GLY A 627 -10.81 22.03 17.11
C GLY A 627 -9.65 22.76 16.44
N GLU A 628 -9.53 24.04 16.72
CA GLU A 628 -8.42 24.88 16.27
C GLU A 628 -7.31 24.91 17.34
N ARG A 629 -6.07 24.94 16.87
CA ARG A 629 -4.89 25.09 17.73
C ARG A 629 -4.54 26.57 17.88
#